data_315d00e6064871c7c098f0a890e838bf
#
_entry.id   315d00e6064871c7c098f0a890e838bf
#
_cell.length_a   1.000
_cell.length_b   1.000
_cell.length_c   1.000
_cell.angle_alpha   90.00
_cell.angle_beta   90.00
_cell.angle_gamma   90.00
#
_symmetry.space_group_name_H-M   'P 1'
#
loop_
_entity.id
_entity.type
_entity.pdbx_description
1 polymer ?
#
loop_
_entity_poly.entity_id
_entity_poly.type
_entity_poly.pdbx_seq_one_letter_code
_entity_poly.pdbx_strand_id
1 'polypeptide(L)'
;MNERAFLNLPTNLRAYIIAFVEDSSTYAAGQDEYREGGQIELRIADCFEEIGLYFDLSTKRERENALFKAKTLAEILTKFKDAIEIEVKAIEQREALKLHARAAIAVH
;
A
#
# COMPACT_ATOMS: atom_id res chain seq x y z
N MET A 1 -13.61 -7.75 4.06
CA MET A 1 -12.24 -7.36 4.43
C MET A 1 -12.24 -6.01 5.11
N ASN A 2 -11.57 -5.90 6.21
CA ASN A 2 -11.42 -4.63 6.93
C ASN A 2 -10.03 -4.62 7.58
N GLU A 3 -9.09 -4.01 6.90
CA GLU A 3 -7.71 -3.94 7.34
C GLU A 3 -7.29 -2.51 7.61
N ARG A 4 -6.60 -2.33 8.74
CA ARG A 4 -6.00 -1.05 9.11
C ARG A 4 -4.61 -1.33 9.64
N ALA A 5 -3.64 -0.59 9.17
CA ALA A 5 -2.25 -0.77 9.60
C ALA A 5 -1.52 0.56 9.58
N PHE A 6 -0.62 0.73 10.54
CA PHE A 6 0.35 1.82 10.47
C PHE A 6 1.48 1.41 9.54
N LEU A 7 1.96 2.35 8.74
CA LEU A 7 2.98 2.10 7.73
C LEU A 7 4.39 2.38 8.24
N ASN A 8 4.52 3.19 9.28
CA ASN A 8 5.80 3.45 9.92
C ASN A 8 6.03 2.48 11.08
N LEU A 9 7.27 2.37 11.51
CA LEU A 9 7.60 1.67 12.75
C LEU A 9 6.84 2.28 13.94
N PRO A 10 6.60 1.54 15.04
CA PRO A 10 5.73 2.00 16.12
C PRO A 10 6.12 3.33 16.78
N THR A 11 7.30 3.83 16.51
CA THR A 11 7.77 5.14 17.00
C THR A 11 7.16 6.32 16.24
N ASN A 12 6.50 6.08 15.12
CA ASN A 12 5.90 7.14 14.30
C ASN A 12 4.59 6.64 13.67
N LEU A 13 3.46 7.08 14.22
CA LEU A 13 2.13 6.64 13.83
C LEU A 13 1.45 7.59 12.84
N ARG A 14 2.22 8.39 12.09
CA ARG A 14 1.68 9.39 11.14
C ARG A 14 1.33 8.82 9.77
N ALA A 15 1.80 7.63 9.45
CA ALA A 15 1.49 6.98 8.18
C ALA A 15 0.64 5.75 8.43
N TYR A 16 -0.45 5.61 7.66
CA TYR A 16 -1.34 4.47 7.82
C TYR A 16 -2.02 4.12 6.50
N ILE A 17 -2.55 2.90 6.46
CA ILE A 17 -3.38 2.43 5.36
C ILE A 17 -4.69 1.87 5.92
N ILE A 18 -5.78 2.15 5.23
CA ILE A 18 -7.10 1.58 5.50
C ILE A 18 -7.57 0.91 4.21
N ALA A 19 -7.89 -0.38 4.30
CA ALA A 19 -8.42 -1.13 3.17
C ALA A 19 -9.69 -1.85 3.62
N PHE A 20 -10.80 -1.52 2.99
CA PHE A 20 -12.12 -2.03 3.34
C PHE A 20 -12.86 -2.47 2.10
N VAL A 21 -13.38 -3.69 2.13
CA VAL A 21 -14.27 -4.22 1.09
C VAL A 21 -15.48 -4.79 1.79
N GLU A 22 -16.63 -4.17 1.56
CA GLU A 22 -17.89 -4.60 2.16
C GLU A 22 -18.41 -5.87 1.51
N ASP A 23 -18.89 -6.79 2.35
CA ASP A 23 -19.61 -7.96 1.85
C ASP A 23 -21.01 -7.54 1.45
N SER A 24 -21.31 -7.58 0.15
CA SER A 24 -22.57 -7.16 -0.42
C SER A 24 -23.63 -8.27 -0.47
N SER A 25 -23.30 -9.47 0.03
CA SER A 25 -24.23 -10.62 -0.03
C SER A 25 -25.55 -10.41 0.72
N THR A 26 -25.57 -9.47 1.67
CA THR A 26 -26.76 -9.08 2.42
C THR A 26 -27.71 -8.14 1.67
N TYR A 27 -27.25 -7.56 0.56
CA TYR A 27 -28.08 -6.67 -0.23
C TYR A 27 -28.93 -7.48 -1.20
N ALA A 28 -30.25 -7.24 -1.18
CA ALA A 28 -31.15 -7.87 -2.15
C ALA A 28 -30.99 -7.16 -3.49
N ALA A 29 -30.92 -7.94 -4.59
CA ALA A 29 -30.81 -7.40 -5.92
C ALA A 29 -31.99 -6.45 -6.22
N GLY A 30 -31.66 -5.25 -6.68
CA GLY A 30 -32.67 -4.24 -7.06
C GLY A 30 -33.23 -3.39 -5.93
N GLN A 31 -32.83 -3.59 -4.70
CA GLN A 31 -33.27 -2.75 -3.58
C GLN A 31 -32.63 -1.38 -3.56
N ASP A 32 -31.39 -1.29 -3.95
CA ASP A 32 -30.66 -0.04 -4.03
C ASP A 32 -29.58 -0.16 -5.09
N GLU A 33 -29.81 0.48 -6.23
CA GLU A 33 -28.86 0.45 -7.36
C GLU A 33 -27.50 1.01 -7.01
N TYR A 34 -27.45 1.95 -6.07
CA TYR A 34 -26.19 2.58 -5.63
C TYR A 34 -25.37 1.69 -4.73
N ARG A 35 -25.94 0.61 -4.20
CA ARG A 35 -25.27 -0.29 -3.26
C ARG A 35 -25.03 -1.69 -3.81
N GLU A 36 -25.41 -1.97 -5.04
CA GLU A 36 -25.30 -3.30 -5.64
C GLU A 36 -23.86 -3.82 -5.58
N GLY A 37 -22.88 -2.97 -5.71
CA GLY A 37 -21.48 -3.33 -5.67
C GLY A 37 -20.82 -3.30 -4.28
N GLY A 38 -21.59 -2.95 -3.24
CA GLY A 38 -21.02 -2.78 -1.91
C GLY A 38 -20.11 -1.55 -1.82
N GLN A 39 -19.51 -1.34 -0.64
CA GLN A 39 -18.61 -0.23 -0.38
C GLN A 39 -17.16 -0.71 -0.40
N ILE A 40 -16.33 0.01 -1.13
CA ILE A 40 -14.89 -0.22 -1.17
C ILE A 40 -14.17 1.07 -0.81
N GLU A 41 -13.18 0.95 0.06
CA GLU A 41 -12.40 2.08 0.51
C GLU A 41 -10.93 1.69 0.59
N LEU A 42 -10.08 2.49 -0.05
CA LEU A 42 -8.64 2.40 0.12
C LEU A 42 -8.13 3.81 0.40
N ARG A 43 -7.57 4.01 1.58
CA ARG A 43 -6.99 5.29 2.00
C ARG A 43 -5.56 5.06 2.44
N ILE A 44 -4.68 5.97 2.03
CA ILE A 44 -3.28 5.95 2.41
C ILE A 44 -2.93 7.34 2.91
N ALA A 45 -2.33 7.40 4.08
CA ALA A 45 -1.91 8.66 4.68
C ALA A 45 -0.43 8.65 5.01
N ASP A 46 0.19 9.81 4.85
CA ASP A 46 1.56 10.05 5.29
C ASP A 46 1.62 11.48 5.82
N CYS A 47 2.16 11.64 7.04
CA CYS A 47 2.21 12.91 7.75
C CYS A 47 0.80 13.49 7.96
N PHE A 48 0.45 14.58 7.25
CA PHE A 48 -0.83 15.26 7.40
C PHE A 48 -1.73 15.13 6.18
N GLU A 49 -1.30 14.34 5.18
CA GLU A 49 -2.03 14.17 3.94
C GLU A 49 -2.58 12.76 3.81
N GLU A 50 -3.84 12.66 3.41
CA GLU A 50 -4.50 11.40 3.13
C GLU A 50 -5.03 11.42 1.71
N ILE A 51 -4.80 10.34 0.97
CA ILE A 51 -5.38 10.13 -0.35
C ILE A 51 -6.31 8.93 -0.30
N GLY A 52 -7.41 9.02 -1.03
CA GLY A 52 -8.30 7.91 -1.26
C GLY A 52 -8.27 7.50 -2.71
N LEU A 53 -8.33 6.21 -2.96
CA LEU A 53 -8.46 5.66 -4.32
C LEU A 53 -9.89 5.18 -4.51
N TYR A 54 -10.47 5.55 -5.64
CA TYR A 54 -11.85 5.26 -5.97
C TYR A 54 -11.97 3.91 -6.66
N PHE A 55 -12.88 3.09 -6.16
CA PHE A 55 -13.24 1.80 -6.75
C PHE A 55 -14.76 1.70 -6.80
N ASP A 56 -15.30 1.28 -7.93
CA ASP A 56 -16.74 1.13 -8.13
C ASP A 56 -17.04 -0.27 -8.61
N LEU A 57 -18.00 -0.92 -7.99
CA LEU A 57 -18.45 -2.27 -8.37
C LEU A 57 -19.90 -2.29 -8.88
N SER A 58 -20.48 -1.14 -9.17
CA SER A 58 -21.91 -1.01 -9.49
C SER A 58 -22.30 -1.65 -10.83
N THR A 59 -21.40 -1.68 -11.81
CA THR A 59 -21.63 -2.29 -13.10
C THR A 59 -20.53 -3.29 -13.43
N LYS A 60 -20.79 -4.15 -14.42
CA LYS A 60 -19.77 -5.10 -14.89
C LYS A 60 -18.51 -4.39 -15.36
N ARG A 61 -18.67 -3.31 -16.12
CA ARG A 61 -17.53 -2.52 -16.62
C ARG A 61 -16.74 -1.90 -15.48
N GLU A 62 -17.41 -1.35 -14.50
CA GLU A 62 -16.76 -0.76 -13.33
C GLU A 62 -16.05 -1.81 -12.48
N ARG A 63 -16.63 -3.01 -12.36
CA ARG A 63 -15.98 -4.12 -11.67
C ARG A 63 -14.69 -4.57 -12.36
N GLU A 64 -14.72 -4.68 -13.69
CA GLU A 64 -13.52 -5.01 -14.47
C GLU A 64 -12.42 -3.96 -14.27
N ASN A 65 -12.81 -2.69 -14.30
CA ASN A 65 -11.87 -1.58 -14.07
C ASN A 65 -11.32 -1.59 -12.65
N ALA A 66 -12.15 -1.83 -11.66
CA ALA A 66 -11.72 -1.89 -10.26
C ALA A 66 -10.71 -3.02 -10.02
N LEU A 67 -10.94 -4.20 -10.62
CA LEU A 67 -10.01 -5.32 -10.55
C LEU A 67 -8.67 -5.00 -11.22
N PHE A 68 -8.72 -4.41 -12.41
CA PHE A 68 -7.51 -3.99 -13.13
C PHE A 68 -6.70 -2.99 -12.30
N LYS A 69 -7.38 -2.00 -11.73
CA LYS A 69 -6.77 -0.98 -10.88
C LYS A 69 -6.08 -1.59 -9.66
N ALA A 70 -6.78 -2.48 -8.97
CA ALA A 70 -6.24 -3.15 -7.78
C ALA A 70 -5.05 -4.04 -8.11
N LYS A 71 -5.12 -4.82 -9.18
CA LYS A 71 -4.03 -5.70 -9.62
C LYS A 71 -2.81 -4.90 -10.04
N THR A 72 -3.00 -3.84 -10.82
CA THR A 72 -1.92 -2.96 -11.27
C THR A 72 -1.24 -2.30 -10.08
N LEU A 73 -2.03 -1.81 -9.13
CA LEU A 73 -1.51 -1.21 -7.90
C LEU A 73 -0.65 -2.20 -7.11
N ALA A 74 -1.14 -3.41 -6.92
CA ALA A 74 -0.41 -4.45 -6.20
C ALA A 74 0.91 -4.83 -6.88
N GLU A 75 0.92 -4.95 -8.21
CA GLU A 75 2.13 -5.23 -8.98
C GLU A 75 3.18 -4.14 -8.82
N ILE A 76 2.75 -2.88 -8.97
CA ILE A 76 3.67 -1.74 -8.87
C ILE A 76 4.22 -1.60 -7.45
N LEU A 77 3.38 -1.79 -6.44
CA LEU A 77 3.82 -1.73 -5.04
C LEU A 77 4.81 -2.85 -4.71
N THR A 78 4.63 -4.04 -5.27
CA THR A 78 5.59 -5.14 -5.10
C THR A 78 6.94 -4.79 -5.71
N LYS A 79 6.96 -4.27 -6.93
CA LYS A 79 8.19 -3.84 -7.61
C LYS A 79 8.87 -2.71 -6.84
N PHE A 80 8.09 -1.78 -6.33
CA PHE A 80 8.58 -0.66 -5.52
C PHE A 80 9.27 -1.16 -4.25
N LYS A 81 8.63 -2.08 -3.53
CA LYS A 81 9.21 -2.70 -2.34
C LYS A 81 10.52 -3.41 -2.66
N ASP A 82 10.54 -4.21 -3.73
CA ASP A 82 11.74 -4.95 -4.13
C ASP A 82 12.88 -4.00 -4.50
N ALA A 83 12.59 -2.90 -5.18
CA ALA A 83 13.58 -1.89 -5.52
C ALA A 83 14.16 -1.21 -4.28
N ILE A 84 13.32 -0.92 -3.29
CA ILE A 84 13.78 -0.37 -2.00
C ILE A 84 14.72 -1.36 -1.29
N GLU A 85 14.37 -2.64 -1.26
CA GLU A 85 15.21 -3.67 -0.63
C GLU A 85 16.60 -3.73 -1.27
N ILE A 86 16.67 -3.69 -2.59
CA ILE A 86 17.94 -3.69 -3.33
C ILE A 86 18.77 -2.44 -2.98
N GLU A 87 18.13 -1.27 -2.97
CA GLU A 87 18.84 -0.02 -2.68
C GLU A 87 19.32 0.05 -1.23
N VAL A 88 18.51 -0.43 -0.28
CA VAL A 88 18.92 -0.49 1.13
C VAL A 88 20.15 -1.37 1.30
N LYS A 89 20.17 -2.54 0.66
CA LYS A 89 21.33 -3.44 0.71
C LYS A 89 22.58 -2.79 0.11
N ALA A 90 22.42 -2.07 -1.01
CA ALA A 90 23.53 -1.36 -1.65
C ALA A 90 24.08 -0.26 -0.73
N ILE A 91 23.21 0.50 -0.07
CA ILE A 91 23.61 1.55 0.87
C ILE A 91 24.35 0.94 2.07
N GLU A 92 23.81 -0.12 2.65
CA GLU A 92 24.42 -0.79 3.80
C GLU A 92 25.80 -1.38 3.46
N GLN A 93 25.95 -1.94 2.27
CA GLN A 93 27.24 -2.43 1.80
C GLN A 93 28.27 -1.30 1.65
N ARG A 94 27.85 -0.17 1.09
CA ARG A 94 28.73 1.01 0.97
C ARG A 94 29.12 1.56 2.34
N GLU A 95 28.19 1.59 3.28
CA GLU A 95 28.47 2.01 4.65
C GLU A 95 29.44 1.08 5.35
N ALA A 96 29.26 -0.23 5.20
CA ALA A 96 30.17 -1.24 5.73
C ALA A 96 31.56 -1.11 5.18
N LEU A 97 31.70 -0.87 3.86
CA LEU A 97 33.01 -0.65 3.22
C LEU A 97 33.68 0.62 3.74
N LYS A 98 32.93 1.71 3.96
CA LYS A 98 33.46 2.95 4.52
C LYS A 98 33.96 2.75 5.94
N LEU A 99 33.20 2.04 6.79
CA LEU A 99 33.59 1.74 8.15
C LEU A 99 34.84 0.86 8.18
N HIS A 100 34.93 -0.13 7.32
CA HIS A 100 36.09 -1.01 7.21
C HIS A 100 37.33 -0.24 6.77
N ALA A 101 37.19 0.63 5.79
CA ALA A 101 38.28 1.49 5.33
C ALA A 101 38.76 2.43 6.43
N ARG A 102 37.86 3.04 7.21
CA ARG A 102 38.21 3.89 8.35
C ARG A 102 38.95 3.12 9.43
N ALA A 103 38.52 1.90 9.74
CA ALA A 103 39.19 1.04 10.71
C ALA A 103 40.59 0.68 10.25
N ALA A 104 40.79 0.37 8.97
CA ALA A 104 42.11 0.07 8.39
C ALA A 104 43.04 1.29 8.47
N ILE A 105 42.55 2.48 8.23
CA ILE A 105 43.32 3.73 8.35
C ILE A 105 43.67 4.00 9.80
N ALA A 106 42.78 3.76 10.73
CA ALA A 106 43.00 4.01 12.16
C ALA A 106 44.05 3.10 12.78
N VAL A 107 44.31 1.93 12.19
CA VAL A 107 45.35 0.97 12.66
C VAL A 107 46.74 1.35 12.22
N HIS A 108 46.86 2.18 11.22
CA HIS A 108 48.14 2.68 10.71
C HIS A 108 48.47 4.06 11.29
#